data_f453d9c95fece67dedbf5168aa47dec8
#
_entry.id   f453d9c95fece67dedbf5168aa47dec8
#
_cell.length_a   1.000
_cell.length_b   1.000
_cell.length_c   1.000
_cell.angle_alpha   90.00
_cell.angle_beta   90.00
_cell.angle_gamma   90.00
#
_symmetry.space_group_name_H-M   'P 1'
#
loop_
_entity.id
_entity.type
_entity.pdbx_description
1 polymer ?
#
loop_
_entity_poly.entity_id
_entity_poly.type
_entity_poly.pdbx_seq_one_letter_code
_entity_poly.pdbx_strand_id
1 'polypeptide(L)'
;MLKCLFVIAVVCSMVACNKDYTGQWVSIKPGKSLRGWDTDGNKKDFGYVGDTLLLTGQSTIYYSGRINDARFKNFELLADIKTEPNAVAALWLHSGDVSGYQVLINNTPTSEERRKTGSLSNVRNIYKSITSDNEWFTLHVKVVKKHITVKVNNILIVDYVEPDEPYRTEENKGMRFSYGTVALSNYSNNNVKINSIHIRPLPDQEIPERKDALDEQKDEIIRMQQANFPVIDFHVHLKGWNQEQAMAHSRKIGVFYGIAPNCGIGFPVTSDADIYTYLDTTKNLSCFNAMQGEGREWPTTFSEKAREEFDYAFTDAMTFTDHKGRRTRLWMPDEVWIDIDHEKYMDIIVDRIVKVLKEEPINIYVNPTFLPEQMMPEYDELWTDVRINKVIEALVTKRIALEINARYCIPNEKIIRAAKEAGIRFAFGTNNADSDIGKLEYCIDMMKKCGITERDIFFPVVKPVKSQYVTGK
;
A
#
# COMPACT_ATOMS: atom_id res chain seq x y z
N MET A 1 56.37 -25.45 -66.35
CA MET A 1 56.46 -25.66 -64.92
C MET A 1 55.63 -24.61 -64.21
N LEU A 2 54.39 -24.92 -63.85
CA LEU A 2 53.46 -23.98 -63.21
C LEU A 2 53.41 -24.32 -61.71
N LYS A 3 53.91 -23.40 -60.88
CA LYS A 3 53.87 -23.58 -59.40
C LYS A 3 52.51 -23.06 -58.90
N CYS A 4 51.65 -23.97 -58.50
CA CYS A 4 50.45 -23.58 -57.71
C CYS A 4 50.81 -23.30 -56.25
N LEU A 5 50.64 -22.04 -55.81
CA LEU A 5 50.65 -21.66 -54.41
C LEU A 5 49.27 -21.92 -53.79
N PHE A 6 49.18 -22.86 -52.86
CA PHE A 6 48.02 -23.05 -52.00
C PHE A 6 48.11 -22.07 -50.82
N VAL A 7 47.22 -21.11 -50.79
CA VAL A 7 47.03 -20.24 -49.60
C VAL A 7 46.02 -20.91 -48.71
N ILE A 8 46.46 -21.46 -47.56
CA ILE A 8 45.57 -21.97 -46.49
C ILE A 8 45.12 -20.79 -45.67
N ALA A 9 43.89 -20.36 -45.86
CA ALA A 9 43.22 -19.40 -44.98
C ALA A 9 42.82 -20.13 -43.66
N VAL A 10 43.56 -19.87 -42.58
CA VAL A 10 43.17 -20.29 -41.23
C VAL A 10 42.05 -19.36 -40.77
N VAL A 11 40.84 -19.84 -40.85
CA VAL A 11 39.68 -19.14 -40.23
C VAL A 11 39.78 -19.44 -38.73
N CYS A 12 40.34 -18.54 -37.93
CA CYS A 12 40.22 -18.52 -36.49
C CYS A 12 38.76 -18.17 -36.13
N SER A 13 37.92 -19.18 -35.93
CA SER A 13 36.64 -19.01 -35.27
C SER A 13 36.93 -18.62 -33.82
N MET A 14 36.81 -17.33 -33.49
CA MET A 14 36.74 -16.92 -32.10
C MET A 14 35.41 -17.46 -31.51
N VAL A 15 35.49 -18.61 -30.88
CA VAL A 15 34.42 -19.06 -29.97
C VAL A 15 34.48 -18.10 -28.79
N ALA A 16 33.61 -17.12 -28.78
CA ALA A 16 33.38 -16.32 -27.59
C ALA A 16 32.88 -17.27 -26.52
N CYS A 17 33.74 -17.61 -25.57
CA CYS A 17 33.35 -18.39 -24.41
C CYS A 17 32.39 -17.51 -23.59
N ASN A 18 31.08 -17.67 -23.82
CA ASN A 18 30.08 -17.01 -22.99
C ASN A 18 30.20 -17.59 -21.59
N LYS A 19 30.72 -16.77 -20.65
CA LYS A 19 30.82 -17.16 -19.25
C LYS A 19 29.41 -17.31 -18.69
N ASP A 20 29.09 -18.49 -18.18
CA ASP A 20 27.84 -18.76 -17.47
C ASP A 20 27.89 -18.08 -16.09
N TYR A 21 26.93 -17.22 -15.81
CA TYR A 21 26.77 -16.51 -14.55
C TYR A 21 25.63 -17.06 -13.70
N THR A 22 24.97 -18.15 -14.11
CA THR A 22 23.87 -18.77 -13.39
C THR A 22 24.25 -19.10 -11.94
N GLY A 23 23.45 -18.66 -10.99
CA GLY A 23 23.65 -18.86 -9.56
C GLY A 23 24.70 -17.93 -8.90
N GLN A 24 25.40 -17.09 -9.67
CA GLN A 24 26.44 -16.19 -9.16
C GLN A 24 25.93 -14.75 -9.03
N TRP A 25 26.24 -14.09 -7.92
CA TRP A 25 26.03 -12.65 -7.78
C TRP A 25 27.08 -11.89 -8.59
N VAL A 26 26.62 -11.01 -9.47
CA VAL A 26 27.49 -10.19 -10.34
C VAL A 26 27.07 -8.74 -10.21
N SER A 27 28.05 -7.84 -10.02
CA SER A 27 27.79 -6.41 -10.03
C SER A 27 27.45 -5.93 -11.45
N ILE A 28 26.33 -5.25 -11.59
CA ILE A 28 25.89 -4.61 -12.82
C ILE A 28 25.80 -3.09 -12.69
N LYS A 29 26.21 -2.52 -11.54
CA LYS A 29 26.20 -1.06 -11.37
C LYS A 29 26.98 -0.40 -12.52
N PRO A 30 26.40 0.61 -13.23
CA PRO A 30 27.12 1.31 -14.28
C PRO A 30 28.43 1.90 -13.76
N GLY A 31 29.47 1.89 -14.56
CA GLY A 31 30.67 2.71 -14.31
C GLY A 31 30.44 4.14 -14.75
N LYS A 32 31.42 5.05 -14.48
CA LYS A 32 31.33 6.49 -14.82
C LYS A 32 31.06 6.78 -16.31
N SER A 33 31.40 5.85 -17.20
CA SER A 33 31.13 5.94 -18.64
C SER A 33 29.76 5.35 -19.04
N LEU A 34 28.94 4.87 -18.09
CA LEU A 34 27.71 4.11 -18.33
C LEU A 34 27.92 2.85 -19.21
N ARG A 35 29.15 2.33 -19.31
CA ARG A 35 29.42 1.13 -20.10
C ARG A 35 28.56 -0.04 -19.67
N GLY A 36 27.87 -0.68 -20.61
CA GLY A 36 26.93 -1.78 -20.37
C GLY A 36 25.54 -1.30 -19.92
N TRP A 37 25.29 -0.02 -20.14
CA TRP A 37 23.99 0.59 -19.96
C TRP A 37 23.67 1.57 -21.08
N ASP A 38 22.47 1.53 -21.61
CA ASP A 38 21.94 2.45 -22.60
C ASP A 38 20.89 3.35 -21.97
N THR A 39 20.63 4.51 -22.59
CA THR A 39 19.60 5.44 -22.08
C THR A 39 18.74 5.95 -23.23
N ASP A 40 17.44 6.12 -22.95
CA ASP A 40 16.49 6.81 -23.81
C ASP A 40 16.42 8.32 -23.54
N GLY A 41 17.12 8.76 -22.49
CA GLY A 41 17.12 10.15 -22.03
C GLY A 41 18.48 10.84 -22.15
N ASN A 42 18.65 11.87 -21.33
CA ASN A 42 19.89 12.66 -21.31
C ASN A 42 20.95 11.98 -20.43
N LYS A 43 22.11 11.65 -20.99
CA LYS A 43 23.23 11.08 -20.23
C LYS A 43 23.71 11.96 -19.08
N LYS A 44 23.43 13.27 -19.10
CA LYS A 44 23.76 14.19 -17.99
C LYS A 44 22.91 13.97 -16.76
N ASP A 45 21.77 13.28 -16.87
CA ASP A 45 20.90 12.92 -15.75
C ASP A 45 21.50 11.78 -14.90
N PHE A 46 22.64 11.24 -15.32
CA PHE A 46 23.37 10.18 -14.62
C PHE A 46 24.78 10.66 -14.28
N GLY A 47 25.05 10.80 -13.00
CA GLY A 47 26.32 11.30 -12.50
C GLY A 47 26.94 10.38 -11.47
N TYR A 48 28.07 10.82 -10.88
CA TYR A 48 28.76 10.11 -9.82
C TYR A 48 29.23 11.07 -8.72
N VAL A 49 29.04 10.66 -7.47
CA VAL A 49 29.69 11.28 -6.31
C VAL A 49 30.50 10.19 -5.62
N GLY A 50 31.83 10.26 -5.75
CA GLY A 50 32.70 9.14 -5.41
C GLY A 50 32.38 7.93 -6.28
N ASP A 51 32.04 6.81 -5.64
CA ASP A 51 31.62 5.57 -6.29
C ASP A 51 30.08 5.39 -6.33
N THR A 52 29.32 6.37 -5.84
CA THR A 52 27.87 6.31 -5.83
C THR A 52 27.30 6.84 -7.15
N LEU A 53 26.48 6.06 -7.83
CA LEU A 53 25.70 6.49 -8.99
C LEU A 53 24.60 7.43 -8.51
N LEU A 54 24.40 8.52 -9.23
CA LEU A 54 23.42 9.56 -8.98
C LEU A 54 22.47 9.66 -10.19
N LEU A 55 21.18 9.50 -9.96
CA LEU A 55 20.12 9.79 -10.91
C LEU A 55 19.55 11.17 -10.56
N THR A 56 19.70 12.17 -11.45
CA THR A 56 19.39 13.58 -11.17
C THR A 56 18.24 14.15 -11.99
N GLY A 57 17.84 13.48 -13.07
CA GLY A 57 16.82 13.94 -14.01
C GLY A 57 15.85 12.84 -14.41
N GLN A 58 14.83 13.23 -15.18
CA GLN A 58 13.75 12.35 -15.62
C GLN A 58 14.18 11.52 -16.85
N SER A 59 15.02 10.53 -16.60
CA SER A 59 15.56 9.64 -17.66
C SER A 59 15.59 8.19 -17.19
N THR A 60 15.64 7.28 -18.15
CA THR A 60 15.77 5.84 -17.90
C THR A 60 17.08 5.31 -18.46
N ILE A 61 17.74 4.42 -17.71
CA ILE A 61 18.86 3.62 -18.21
C ILE A 61 18.50 2.14 -18.18
N TYR A 62 18.89 1.44 -19.24
CA TYR A 62 18.64 0.02 -19.48
C TYR A 62 19.94 -0.75 -19.43
N TYR A 63 19.99 -1.85 -18.71
CA TYR A 63 21.15 -2.73 -18.73
C TYR A 63 21.31 -3.36 -20.13
N SER A 64 22.46 -3.13 -20.76
CA SER A 64 22.85 -3.66 -22.08
C SER A 64 24.20 -4.41 -22.01
N GLY A 65 24.59 -4.84 -20.81
CA GLY A 65 25.85 -5.55 -20.59
C GLY A 65 25.81 -7.02 -21.02
N ARG A 66 26.94 -7.71 -20.80
CA ARG A 66 27.16 -9.07 -21.32
C ARG A 66 26.55 -10.19 -20.50
N ILE A 67 26.04 -9.93 -19.29
CA ILE A 67 25.49 -10.97 -18.43
C ILE A 67 24.17 -11.41 -19.03
N ASN A 68 24.07 -12.68 -19.42
CA ASN A 68 22.91 -13.27 -20.10
C ASN A 68 22.42 -12.44 -21.31
N ASP A 69 23.34 -11.78 -22.03
CA ASP A 69 23.05 -10.88 -23.14
C ASP A 69 21.97 -9.83 -22.79
N ALA A 70 22.00 -9.36 -21.54
CA ALA A 70 21.05 -8.43 -20.94
C ALA A 70 19.58 -8.93 -20.96
N ARG A 71 19.37 -10.24 -21.05
CA ARG A 71 18.03 -10.85 -21.08
C ARG A 71 17.86 -11.82 -19.93
N PHE A 72 17.09 -11.41 -18.96
CA PHE A 72 16.82 -12.19 -17.75
C PHE A 72 15.39 -12.71 -17.79
N LYS A 73 15.18 -13.94 -17.33
CA LYS A 73 13.89 -14.57 -17.09
C LYS A 73 13.68 -14.76 -15.60
N ASN A 74 14.51 -15.62 -15.01
CA ASN A 74 14.56 -15.84 -13.58
C ASN A 74 15.82 -15.19 -13.02
N PHE A 75 15.70 -14.40 -11.98
CA PHE A 75 16.83 -13.71 -11.38
C PHE A 75 16.52 -13.21 -9.97
N GLU A 76 17.56 -12.89 -9.24
CA GLU A 76 17.51 -12.03 -8.06
C GLU A 76 18.31 -10.76 -8.35
N LEU A 77 17.81 -9.62 -7.86
CA LEU A 77 18.47 -8.32 -7.94
C LEU A 77 18.52 -7.72 -6.54
N LEU A 78 19.69 -7.21 -6.18
CA LEU A 78 19.95 -6.54 -4.91
C LEU A 78 20.54 -5.16 -5.19
N ALA A 79 19.91 -4.12 -4.66
CA ALA A 79 20.38 -2.75 -4.81
C ALA A 79 20.37 -1.99 -3.48
N ASP A 80 21.46 -1.24 -3.19
CA ASP A 80 21.53 -0.30 -2.08
C ASP A 80 21.20 1.09 -2.60
N ILE A 81 20.14 1.67 -2.09
CA ILE A 81 19.50 2.88 -2.60
C ILE A 81 19.32 3.90 -1.47
N LYS A 82 19.44 5.19 -1.82
CA LYS A 82 19.06 6.29 -0.95
C LYS A 82 18.35 7.37 -1.77
N THR A 83 17.18 7.81 -1.33
CA THR A 83 16.37 8.86 -1.96
C THR A 83 16.57 10.19 -1.26
N GLU A 84 16.45 11.28 -1.99
CA GLU A 84 16.17 12.60 -1.42
C GLU A 84 14.66 12.82 -1.30
N PRO A 85 14.19 13.77 -0.46
CA PRO A 85 12.76 14.07 -0.35
C PRO A 85 12.11 14.35 -1.70
N ASN A 86 10.92 13.78 -1.91
CA ASN A 86 10.13 13.82 -3.14
C ASN A 86 10.79 13.15 -4.36
N ALA A 87 11.81 12.32 -4.15
CA ALA A 87 12.31 11.48 -5.21
C ALA A 87 11.31 10.35 -5.52
N VAL A 88 11.00 10.19 -6.80
CA VAL A 88 10.18 9.11 -7.33
C VAL A 88 10.93 8.41 -8.45
N ALA A 89 11.23 7.14 -8.26
CA ALA A 89 11.99 6.33 -9.19
C ALA A 89 11.41 4.92 -9.29
N ALA A 90 11.90 4.12 -10.22
CA ALA A 90 11.53 2.71 -10.33
C ALA A 90 12.69 1.84 -10.81
N LEU A 91 12.70 0.61 -10.34
CA LEU A 91 13.43 -0.50 -10.91
C LEU A 91 12.47 -1.29 -11.81
N TRP A 92 12.82 -1.42 -13.09
CA TRP A 92 12.06 -2.18 -14.06
C TRP A 92 12.56 -3.63 -14.13
N LEU A 93 11.63 -4.54 -14.29
CA LEU A 93 11.86 -5.98 -14.44
C LEU A 93 11.36 -6.43 -15.80
N HIS A 94 12.14 -7.23 -16.52
CA HIS A 94 11.81 -7.70 -17.87
C HIS A 94 11.51 -6.55 -18.85
N SER A 95 12.23 -5.43 -18.68
CA SER A 95 12.10 -4.31 -19.59
C SER A 95 12.58 -4.71 -20.99
N GLY A 96 11.82 -4.31 -22.00
CA GLY A 96 12.10 -4.56 -23.40
C GLY A 96 11.48 -3.45 -24.23
N ASP A 97 11.10 -3.76 -25.48
CA ASP A 97 10.38 -2.82 -26.36
C ASP A 97 9.02 -2.41 -25.81
N VAL A 98 8.54 -3.13 -24.81
CA VAL A 98 7.27 -2.88 -24.09
C VAL A 98 7.56 -2.91 -22.61
N SER A 99 6.99 -1.98 -21.87
CA SER A 99 7.13 -1.86 -20.42
C SER A 99 6.92 -3.18 -19.67
N GLY A 100 7.88 -3.55 -18.81
CA GLY A 100 7.76 -4.68 -17.86
C GLY A 100 7.10 -4.28 -16.54
N TYR A 101 7.33 -5.09 -15.51
CA TYR A 101 6.95 -4.73 -14.14
C TYR A 101 7.84 -3.62 -13.58
N GLN A 102 7.26 -2.79 -12.72
CA GLN A 102 7.97 -1.72 -12.02
C GLN A 102 7.92 -1.93 -10.52
N VAL A 103 9.08 -1.92 -9.87
CA VAL A 103 9.17 -1.80 -8.42
C VAL A 103 9.45 -0.34 -8.08
N LEU A 104 8.48 0.31 -7.47
CA LEU A 104 8.55 1.75 -7.17
C LEU A 104 9.51 2.06 -6.02
N ILE A 105 10.13 3.22 -6.10
CA ILE A 105 11.04 3.78 -5.09
C ILE A 105 10.55 5.19 -4.76
N ASN A 106 9.90 5.35 -3.61
CA ASN A 106 9.33 6.61 -3.12
C ASN A 106 9.16 6.53 -1.61
N ASN A 107 10.00 7.22 -0.85
CA ASN A 107 9.99 7.17 0.61
C ASN A 107 9.27 8.36 1.26
N THR A 108 9.05 9.44 0.52
CA THR A 108 8.43 10.66 1.08
C THR A 108 6.96 10.43 1.41
N PRO A 109 6.53 10.53 2.67
CA PRO A 109 5.14 10.29 3.06
C PRO A 109 4.15 11.20 2.35
N THR A 110 4.50 12.47 2.14
CA THR A 110 3.65 13.54 1.61
C THR A 110 3.79 13.77 0.12
N SER A 111 4.52 12.90 -0.62
CA SER A 111 4.66 13.03 -2.07
C SER A 111 3.30 12.89 -2.78
N GLU A 112 3.13 13.55 -3.93
CA GLU A 112 1.94 13.42 -4.78
C GLU A 112 1.72 11.96 -5.23
N GLU A 113 2.80 11.24 -5.53
CA GLU A 113 2.76 9.80 -5.74
C GLU A 113 2.49 9.10 -4.41
N ARG A 114 1.29 8.54 -4.28
CA ARG A 114 0.82 7.90 -3.04
C ARG A 114 1.42 6.52 -2.81
N ARG A 115 1.80 5.81 -3.89
CA ARG A 115 2.45 4.50 -3.79
C ARG A 115 3.86 4.67 -3.27
N LYS A 116 4.32 3.73 -2.47
CA LYS A 116 5.61 3.81 -1.75
C LYS A 116 6.58 2.72 -2.17
N THR A 117 7.81 2.86 -1.70
CA THR A 117 8.92 1.92 -1.99
C THR A 117 8.52 0.48 -1.75
N GLY A 118 8.79 -0.34 -2.75
CA GLY A 118 8.44 -1.76 -2.76
C GLY A 118 7.14 -2.09 -3.48
N SER A 119 6.30 -1.10 -3.85
CA SER A 119 5.13 -1.36 -4.70
C SER A 119 5.52 -2.06 -5.99
N LEU A 120 4.88 -3.17 -6.32
CA LEU A 120 4.81 -3.65 -7.69
C LEU A 120 3.69 -2.87 -8.36
N SER A 121 4.06 -1.78 -9.03
CA SER A 121 3.15 -0.72 -9.48
C SER A 121 1.96 -1.27 -10.23
N ASN A 122 0.76 -0.80 -9.87
CA ASN A 122 -0.53 -1.18 -10.45
C ASN A 122 -0.90 -2.67 -10.33
N VAL A 123 -0.17 -3.45 -9.50
CA VAL A 123 -0.45 -4.88 -9.24
C VAL A 123 -0.52 -5.18 -7.76
N ARG A 124 0.45 -4.68 -6.97
CA ARG A 124 0.50 -4.77 -5.50
C ARG A 124 1.04 -3.45 -4.96
N ASN A 125 0.15 -2.48 -4.80
CA ASN A 125 0.50 -1.14 -4.36
C ASN A 125 0.67 -1.08 -2.84
N ILE A 126 1.67 -0.36 -2.39
CA ILE A 126 2.02 -0.10 -0.99
C ILE A 126 1.85 1.39 -0.73
N TYR A 127 1.27 1.77 0.41
CA TYR A 127 0.93 3.16 0.72
C TYR A 127 1.66 3.73 1.93
N LYS A 128 2.50 2.93 2.57
CA LYS A 128 3.41 3.39 3.63
C LYS A 128 4.79 2.77 3.41
N SER A 129 5.83 3.60 3.29
CA SER A 129 7.21 3.12 3.22
C SER A 129 7.68 2.66 4.61
N ILE A 130 8.50 1.61 4.65
CA ILE A 130 9.20 1.15 5.85
C ILE A 130 10.63 1.70 5.94
N THR A 131 10.99 2.62 5.06
CA THR A 131 12.28 3.32 5.04
C THR A 131 12.05 4.80 4.77
N SER A 132 13.05 5.64 5.01
CA SER A 132 12.94 7.09 4.94
C SER A 132 13.88 7.69 3.89
N ASP A 133 13.56 8.91 3.46
CA ASP A 133 14.48 9.71 2.65
C ASP A 133 15.78 10.00 3.42
N ASN A 134 16.87 10.19 2.67
CA ASN A 134 18.22 10.42 3.17
C ASN A 134 18.82 9.25 3.97
N GLU A 135 18.19 8.08 4.00
CA GLU A 135 18.69 6.86 4.60
C GLU A 135 18.97 5.81 3.52
N TRP A 136 20.04 5.03 3.70
CA TRP A 136 20.31 3.89 2.84
C TRP A 136 19.37 2.75 3.16
N PHE A 137 18.84 2.10 2.14
CA PHE A 137 18.05 0.87 2.27
C PHE A 137 18.42 -0.11 1.16
N THR A 138 18.15 -1.36 1.43
CA THR A 138 18.35 -2.44 0.47
C THR A 138 17.02 -2.81 -0.17
N LEU A 139 16.96 -2.75 -1.50
CA LEU A 139 15.87 -3.29 -2.29
C LEU A 139 16.29 -4.65 -2.86
N HIS A 140 15.57 -5.71 -2.51
CA HIS A 140 15.80 -7.06 -3.02
C HIS A 140 14.57 -7.53 -3.79
N VAL A 141 14.76 -7.82 -5.07
CA VAL A 141 13.72 -8.36 -5.95
C VAL A 141 14.13 -9.76 -6.38
N LYS A 142 13.20 -10.70 -6.31
CA LYS A 142 13.40 -12.05 -6.84
C LYS A 142 12.26 -12.40 -7.79
N VAL A 143 12.61 -12.85 -8.97
CA VAL A 143 11.69 -13.32 -9.99
C VAL A 143 12.01 -14.77 -10.31
N VAL A 144 11.04 -15.64 -10.10
CA VAL A 144 11.17 -17.08 -10.41
C VAL A 144 9.90 -17.51 -11.13
N LYS A 145 10.01 -17.72 -12.44
CA LYS A 145 8.84 -17.93 -13.28
C LYS A 145 7.83 -16.78 -13.04
N LYS A 146 6.57 -17.07 -12.80
CA LYS A 146 5.52 -16.07 -12.56
C LYS A 146 5.46 -15.52 -11.12
N HIS A 147 6.40 -15.90 -10.26
CA HIS A 147 6.45 -15.46 -8.87
C HIS A 147 7.44 -14.31 -8.69
N ILE A 148 6.94 -13.16 -8.23
CA ILE A 148 7.71 -11.95 -7.95
C ILE A 148 7.63 -11.65 -6.45
N THR A 149 8.78 -11.58 -5.79
CA THR A 149 8.86 -11.09 -4.41
C THR A 149 9.69 -9.83 -4.35
N VAL A 150 9.26 -8.88 -3.52
CA VAL A 150 9.99 -7.65 -3.24
C VAL A 150 10.21 -7.54 -1.73
N LYS A 151 11.45 -7.31 -1.34
CA LYS A 151 11.83 -7.02 0.04
C LYS A 151 12.51 -5.66 0.14
N VAL A 152 12.22 -4.93 1.19
CA VAL A 152 12.92 -3.71 1.59
C VAL A 152 13.55 -3.96 2.96
N ASN A 153 14.85 -3.75 3.10
CA ASN A 153 15.60 -4.07 4.34
C ASN A 153 15.31 -5.48 4.86
N ASN A 154 15.25 -6.46 3.94
CA ASN A 154 14.91 -7.87 4.21
C ASN A 154 13.45 -8.14 4.66
N ILE A 155 12.59 -7.12 4.79
CA ILE A 155 11.17 -7.27 5.10
C ILE A 155 10.40 -7.53 3.81
N LEU A 156 9.59 -8.59 3.77
CA LEU A 156 8.78 -8.96 2.61
C LEU A 156 7.61 -7.99 2.43
N ILE A 157 7.61 -7.26 1.33
CA ILE A 157 6.63 -6.23 0.99
C ILE A 157 5.62 -6.75 -0.04
N VAL A 158 6.11 -7.42 -1.09
CA VAL A 158 5.28 -8.01 -2.14
C VAL A 158 5.58 -9.50 -2.26
N ASP A 159 4.53 -10.29 -2.39
CA ASP A 159 4.55 -11.72 -2.72
C ASP A 159 3.44 -11.96 -3.75
N TYR A 160 3.79 -11.83 -5.03
CA TYR A 160 2.84 -11.87 -6.14
C TYR A 160 3.10 -13.06 -7.04
N VAL A 161 2.05 -13.82 -7.34
CA VAL A 161 2.06 -14.88 -8.34
C VAL A 161 1.16 -14.47 -9.50
N GLU A 162 1.77 -14.24 -10.68
CA GLU A 162 1.04 -13.89 -11.89
C GLU A 162 0.22 -15.10 -12.37
N PRO A 163 -1.09 -14.95 -12.63
CA PRO A 163 -1.90 -16.01 -13.23
C PRO A 163 -1.54 -16.24 -14.70
N ASP A 164 -2.10 -17.31 -15.31
CA ASP A 164 -1.90 -17.59 -16.73
C ASP A 164 -2.49 -16.49 -17.61
N GLU A 165 -3.62 -15.94 -17.21
CA GLU A 165 -4.32 -14.85 -17.88
C GLU A 165 -4.40 -13.62 -16.95
N PRO A 166 -3.33 -12.83 -16.78
CA PRO A 166 -3.36 -11.67 -15.92
C PRO A 166 -4.23 -10.57 -16.54
N TYR A 167 -5.04 -9.90 -15.70
CA TYR A 167 -5.77 -8.70 -16.12
C TYR A 167 -4.83 -7.50 -16.23
N ARG A 168 -4.78 -6.88 -17.39
CA ARG A 168 -4.01 -5.64 -17.66
C ARG A 168 -4.82 -4.70 -18.53
N THR A 169 -4.77 -3.42 -18.22
CA THR A 169 -5.27 -2.36 -19.11
C THR A 169 -4.35 -2.22 -20.32
N GLU A 170 -4.79 -1.53 -21.37
CA GLU A 170 -3.93 -1.26 -22.54
C GLU A 170 -2.61 -0.58 -22.17
N GLU A 171 -2.64 0.35 -21.23
CA GLU A 171 -1.44 1.06 -20.74
C GLU A 171 -0.47 0.12 -20.04
N ASN A 172 -0.99 -0.91 -19.38
CA ASN A 172 -0.21 -1.85 -18.56
C ASN A 172 0.00 -3.22 -19.25
N LYS A 173 -0.35 -3.38 -20.53
CA LYS A 173 -0.30 -4.67 -21.24
C LYS A 173 1.08 -5.34 -21.24
N GLY A 174 2.14 -4.58 -21.09
CA GLY A 174 3.52 -5.09 -20.97
C GLY A 174 3.89 -5.60 -19.57
N MET A 175 3.06 -5.40 -18.56
CA MET A 175 3.29 -5.92 -17.20
C MET A 175 2.99 -7.41 -17.13
N ARG A 176 3.88 -8.22 -17.71
CA ARG A 176 3.77 -9.66 -17.78
C ARG A 176 5.13 -10.31 -17.55
N PHE A 177 5.13 -11.51 -17.00
CA PHE A 177 6.33 -12.33 -16.93
C PHE A 177 6.84 -12.63 -18.36
N SER A 178 8.10 -12.33 -18.60
CA SER A 178 8.71 -12.43 -19.91
C SER A 178 10.24 -12.60 -19.81
N TYR A 179 10.91 -12.41 -20.91
CA TYR A 179 12.36 -12.17 -20.99
C TYR A 179 12.60 -10.69 -21.24
N GLY A 180 13.55 -10.11 -20.54
CA GLY A 180 13.92 -8.72 -20.79
C GLY A 180 15.08 -8.29 -19.90
N THR A 181 15.47 -7.05 -20.04
CA THR A 181 16.52 -6.47 -19.23
C THR A 181 15.96 -5.86 -17.93
N VAL A 182 16.84 -5.35 -17.11
CA VAL A 182 16.47 -4.51 -15.96
C VAL A 182 16.81 -3.05 -16.30
N ALA A 183 16.01 -2.13 -15.80
CA ALA A 183 16.22 -0.71 -16.02
C ALA A 183 15.99 0.11 -14.75
N LEU A 184 16.52 1.31 -14.72
CA LEU A 184 16.34 2.28 -13.65
C LEU A 184 15.78 3.57 -14.24
N SER A 185 14.65 4.02 -13.74
CA SER A 185 14.03 5.30 -14.08
C SER A 185 14.00 6.23 -12.89
N ASN A 186 14.25 7.50 -13.11
CA ASN A 186 13.87 8.55 -12.19
C ASN A 186 12.72 9.36 -12.82
N TYR A 187 11.63 9.56 -12.12
CA TYR A 187 10.46 10.30 -12.58
C TYR A 187 10.39 11.71 -12.01
N SER A 188 11.30 12.05 -11.12
CA SER A 188 11.39 13.33 -10.45
C SER A 188 12.68 14.06 -10.82
N ASN A 189 12.78 15.33 -10.43
CA ASN A 189 14.04 16.09 -10.48
C ASN A 189 14.85 15.98 -9.17
N ASN A 190 14.42 15.13 -8.24
CA ASN A 190 15.10 14.90 -6.98
C ASN A 190 16.02 13.68 -7.10
N ASN A 191 17.09 13.69 -6.34
CA ASN A 191 18.17 12.75 -6.53
C ASN A 191 17.84 11.36 -5.94
N VAL A 192 18.18 10.34 -6.69
CA VAL A 192 18.27 8.96 -6.21
C VAL A 192 19.73 8.50 -6.29
N LYS A 193 20.26 8.03 -5.17
CA LYS A 193 21.64 7.57 -5.00
C LYS A 193 21.67 6.06 -4.94
N ILE A 194 22.58 5.44 -5.71
CA ILE A 194 22.72 3.98 -5.79
C ILE A 194 24.18 3.62 -5.53
N ASN A 195 24.38 2.92 -4.41
CA ASN A 195 25.71 2.48 -4.00
C ASN A 195 26.12 1.18 -4.68
N SER A 196 25.19 0.23 -4.79
CA SER A 196 25.45 -1.04 -5.44
C SER A 196 24.23 -1.57 -6.19
N ILE A 197 24.45 -2.32 -7.26
CA ILE A 197 23.45 -3.14 -7.94
C ILE A 197 24.11 -4.45 -8.30
N HIS A 198 23.55 -5.54 -7.80
CA HIS A 198 23.98 -6.89 -8.12
C HIS A 198 22.82 -7.70 -8.68
N ILE A 199 23.08 -8.53 -9.66
CA ILE A 199 22.13 -9.48 -10.22
C ILE A 199 22.67 -10.90 -10.10
N ARG A 200 21.76 -11.84 -9.87
CA ARG A 200 22.04 -13.28 -9.88
C ARG A 200 21.05 -13.96 -10.81
N PRO A 201 21.44 -14.32 -12.02
CA PRO A 201 20.61 -15.15 -12.90
C PRO A 201 20.31 -16.49 -12.21
N LEU A 202 19.08 -16.97 -12.32
CA LEU A 202 18.64 -18.23 -11.73
C LEU A 202 18.32 -19.26 -12.84
N PRO A 203 18.52 -20.58 -12.58
CA PRO A 203 18.25 -21.62 -13.56
C PRO A 203 16.73 -21.76 -13.80
N ASP A 204 16.37 -22.21 -15.01
CA ASP A 204 14.96 -22.39 -15.38
C ASP A 204 14.34 -23.69 -14.83
N GLN A 205 15.16 -24.73 -14.56
CA GLN A 205 14.67 -26.10 -14.45
C GLN A 205 14.46 -26.61 -13.01
N GLU A 206 15.07 -26.02 -12.00
CA GLU A 206 15.13 -26.60 -10.65
C GLU A 206 14.13 -25.99 -9.63
N ILE A 207 13.38 -24.94 -10.03
CA ILE A 207 12.52 -24.25 -9.07
C ILE A 207 11.06 -24.58 -9.36
N PRO A 208 10.31 -25.12 -8.38
CA PRO A 208 8.89 -25.38 -8.53
C PRO A 208 8.11 -24.09 -8.84
N GLU A 209 7.16 -24.19 -9.76
CA GLU A 209 6.23 -23.09 -10.03
C GLU A 209 5.13 -23.02 -8.97
N ARG A 210 4.86 -21.82 -8.44
CA ARG A 210 3.72 -21.61 -7.57
C ARG A 210 2.43 -21.59 -8.40
N LYS A 211 1.37 -22.25 -7.87
CA LYS A 211 0.06 -22.41 -8.53
C LYS A 211 -1.09 -21.75 -7.78
N ASP A 212 -0.78 -20.92 -6.79
CA ASP A 212 -1.77 -20.28 -5.93
C ASP A 212 -2.07 -18.82 -6.35
N ALA A 213 -1.89 -18.51 -7.65
CA ALA A 213 -2.30 -17.24 -8.24
C ALA A 213 -3.82 -17.02 -8.13
N LEU A 214 -4.23 -15.77 -7.95
CA LEU A 214 -5.63 -15.39 -7.97
C LEU A 214 -6.15 -15.29 -9.41
N ASP A 215 -7.45 -15.54 -9.62
CA ASP A 215 -8.13 -15.31 -10.91
C ASP A 215 -8.35 -13.79 -11.08
N GLU A 216 -7.40 -13.11 -11.71
CA GLU A 216 -7.45 -11.65 -11.92
C GLU A 216 -8.57 -11.21 -12.87
N GLN A 217 -9.14 -12.12 -13.67
CA GLN A 217 -10.23 -11.77 -14.58
C GLN A 217 -11.54 -11.43 -13.82
N LYS A 218 -11.68 -11.95 -12.59
CA LYS A 218 -12.82 -11.70 -11.70
C LYS A 218 -12.49 -10.83 -10.51
N ASP A 219 -11.23 -10.44 -10.36
CA ASP A 219 -10.74 -9.69 -9.20
C ASP A 219 -10.90 -8.18 -9.40
N GLU A 220 -11.82 -7.58 -8.66
CA GLU A 220 -12.03 -6.12 -8.67
C GLU A 220 -10.84 -5.35 -8.07
N ILE A 221 -10.09 -5.96 -7.16
CA ILE A 221 -8.92 -5.32 -6.52
C ILE A 221 -7.84 -5.03 -7.57
N ILE A 222 -7.52 -5.99 -8.43
CA ILE A 222 -6.54 -5.75 -9.50
C ILE A 222 -7.02 -4.69 -10.49
N ARG A 223 -8.33 -4.65 -10.81
CA ARG A 223 -8.92 -3.62 -11.69
C ARG A 223 -8.73 -2.22 -11.10
N MET A 224 -8.99 -2.06 -9.80
CA MET A 224 -8.78 -0.81 -9.08
C MET A 224 -7.30 -0.42 -9.07
N GLN A 225 -6.39 -1.36 -8.80
CA GLN A 225 -4.95 -1.10 -8.82
C GLN A 225 -4.46 -0.72 -10.22
N GLN A 226 -4.96 -1.38 -11.27
CA GLN A 226 -4.65 -1.03 -12.66
C GLN A 226 -5.12 0.38 -13.04
N ALA A 227 -6.20 0.85 -12.42
CA ALA A 227 -6.71 2.22 -12.54
C ALA A 227 -6.04 3.22 -11.58
N ASN A 228 -4.98 2.81 -10.88
CA ASN A 228 -4.30 3.59 -9.84
C ASN A 228 -5.20 4.05 -8.69
N PHE A 229 -6.30 3.33 -8.45
CA PHE A 229 -7.19 3.59 -7.31
C PHE A 229 -6.61 2.98 -6.03
N PRO A 230 -6.56 3.71 -4.90
CA PRO A 230 -6.04 3.20 -3.64
C PRO A 230 -6.95 2.13 -3.04
N VAL A 231 -6.45 0.92 -2.86
CA VAL A 231 -7.20 -0.18 -2.25
C VAL A 231 -6.69 -0.40 -0.84
N ILE A 232 -7.36 0.21 0.12
CA ILE A 232 -6.96 0.23 1.52
C ILE A 232 -8.16 -0.12 2.39
N ASP A 233 -8.00 -1.10 3.27
CA ASP A 233 -8.91 -1.37 4.38
C ASP A 233 -8.40 -0.63 5.61
N PHE A 234 -9.08 0.46 5.98
CA PHE A 234 -8.68 1.35 7.07
C PHE A 234 -9.15 0.88 8.46
N HIS A 235 -9.93 -0.19 8.54
CA HIS A 235 -10.55 -0.62 9.78
C HIS A 235 -10.40 -2.13 10.02
N VAL A 236 -9.15 -2.55 10.27
CA VAL A 236 -8.78 -3.96 10.46
C VAL A 236 -8.44 -4.25 11.91
N HIS A 237 -9.03 -5.31 12.46
CA HIS A 237 -8.70 -5.90 13.74
C HIS A 237 -8.07 -7.28 13.58
N LEU A 238 -7.03 -7.58 14.39
CA LEU A 238 -6.36 -8.89 14.35
C LEU A 238 -7.10 -10.00 15.12
N LYS A 239 -8.42 -10.02 15.04
CA LYS A 239 -9.28 -11.00 15.74
C LYS A 239 -8.96 -12.43 15.26
N GLY A 240 -8.23 -13.19 16.06
CA GLY A 240 -7.84 -14.57 15.71
C GLY A 240 -6.69 -14.69 14.69
N TRP A 241 -6.21 -13.59 14.11
CA TRP A 241 -5.08 -13.53 13.22
C TRP A 241 -3.83 -13.02 13.96
N ASN A 242 -2.67 -13.59 13.69
CA ASN A 242 -1.43 -12.92 14.05
C ASN A 242 -1.02 -11.95 12.94
N GLN A 243 -0.07 -11.06 13.24
CA GLN A 243 0.41 -10.04 12.32
C GLN A 243 0.96 -10.62 11.00
N GLU A 244 1.70 -11.73 11.09
CA GLU A 244 2.28 -12.39 9.91
C GLU A 244 1.19 -12.93 8.97
N GLN A 245 0.17 -13.57 9.52
CA GLN A 245 -0.99 -14.06 8.77
C GLN A 245 -1.74 -12.92 8.08
N ALA A 246 -2.00 -11.82 8.81
CA ALA A 246 -2.68 -10.66 8.24
C ALA A 246 -1.86 -10.03 7.11
N MET A 247 -0.54 -9.88 7.28
CA MET A 247 0.33 -9.34 6.24
C MET A 247 0.47 -10.29 5.05
N ALA A 248 0.52 -11.59 5.26
CA ALA A 248 0.53 -12.58 4.17
C ALA A 248 -0.77 -12.52 3.36
N HIS A 249 -1.91 -12.37 4.03
CA HIS A 249 -3.21 -12.21 3.39
C HIS A 249 -3.30 -10.90 2.59
N SER A 250 -2.89 -9.76 3.18
CA SER A 250 -2.81 -8.47 2.50
C SER A 250 -2.00 -8.55 1.20
N ARG A 251 -0.79 -9.12 1.25
CA ARG A 251 0.06 -9.34 0.07
C ARG A 251 -0.61 -10.20 -0.99
N LYS A 252 -1.31 -11.26 -0.57
CA LYS A 252 -1.98 -12.18 -1.48
C LYS A 252 -3.11 -11.50 -2.22
N ILE A 253 -4.04 -10.84 -1.51
CA ILE A 253 -5.23 -10.23 -2.11
C ILE A 253 -4.99 -8.83 -2.68
N GLY A 254 -3.87 -8.17 -2.35
CA GLY A 254 -3.55 -6.83 -2.84
C GLY A 254 -4.31 -5.70 -2.15
N VAL A 255 -4.87 -5.93 -0.96
CA VAL A 255 -5.50 -4.90 -0.13
C VAL A 255 -4.53 -4.45 0.94
N PHE A 256 -4.21 -3.16 1.00
CA PHE A 256 -3.34 -2.59 2.03
C PHE A 256 -4.13 -2.37 3.32
N TYR A 257 -3.55 -2.68 4.48
CA TYR A 257 -4.27 -2.64 5.75
C TYR A 257 -3.90 -1.46 6.63
N GLY A 258 -4.91 -0.91 7.31
CA GLY A 258 -4.78 -0.10 8.50
C GLY A 258 -5.21 -0.94 9.72
N ILE A 259 -4.22 -1.39 10.50
CA ILE A 259 -4.46 -2.29 11.64
C ILE A 259 -4.61 -1.46 12.91
N ALA A 260 -5.71 -1.66 13.61
CA ALA A 260 -6.08 -0.90 14.80
C ALA A 260 -6.27 -1.79 16.03
N PRO A 261 -5.55 -1.54 17.13
CA PRO A 261 -5.95 -2.00 18.44
C PRO A 261 -7.09 -1.15 18.99
N ASN A 262 -7.94 -1.74 19.82
CA ASN A 262 -8.90 -0.99 20.62
C ASN A 262 -8.18 -0.34 21.80
N CYS A 263 -8.31 1.00 21.93
CA CYS A 263 -7.59 1.84 22.88
C CYS A 263 -8.58 2.58 23.78
N GLY A 264 -8.56 2.29 25.07
CA GLY A 264 -9.45 2.89 26.07
C GLY A 264 -9.43 2.15 27.38
N ILE A 265 -10.11 2.67 28.40
CA ILE A 265 -10.19 2.02 29.71
C ILE A 265 -10.95 0.69 29.59
N GLY A 266 -10.28 -0.41 29.98
CA GLY A 266 -10.84 -1.75 29.88
C GLY A 266 -10.66 -2.43 28.52
N PHE A 267 -9.90 -1.84 27.60
CA PHE A 267 -9.51 -2.40 26.30
C PHE A 267 -8.04 -2.87 26.32
N PRO A 268 -7.55 -3.54 25.27
CA PRO A 268 -6.15 -4.06 25.24
C PRO A 268 -5.06 -3.00 25.41
N VAL A 269 -5.30 -1.77 24.96
CA VAL A 269 -4.39 -0.64 25.09
C VAL A 269 -5.02 0.39 26.01
N THR A 270 -4.44 0.58 27.21
CA THR A 270 -5.03 1.39 28.30
C THR A 270 -4.17 2.57 28.74
N SER A 271 -2.93 2.66 28.26
CA SER A 271 -1.94 3.69 28.65
C SER A 271 -1.03 4.05 27.50
N ASP A 272 -0.31 5.18 27.64
CA ASP A 272 0.75 5.58 26.70
C ASP A 272 1.82 4.51 26.55
N ALA A 273 2.18 3.82 27.64
CA ALA A 273 3.18 2.75 27.61
C ALA A 273 2.71 1.56 26.74
N ASP A 274 1.42 1.23 26.79
CA ASP A 274 0.84 0.18 25.95
C ASP A 274 0.86 0.58 24.47
N ILE A 275 0.62 1.87 24.15
CA ILE A 275 0.75 2.40 22.79
C ILE A 275 2.15 2.17 22.25
N TYR A 276 3.19 2.58 23.00
CA TYR A 276 4.58 2.38 22.55
C TYR A 276 4.95 0.90 22.41
N THR A 277 4.47 0.07 23.31
CA THR A 277 4.65 -1.39 23.22
C THR A 277 4.01 -1.97 21.96
N TYR A 278 2.77 -1.58 21.66
CA TYR A 278 2.07 -2.01 20.46
C TYR A 278 2.83 -1.58 19.19
N LEU A 279 3.18 -0.30 19.09
CA LEU A 279 3.88 0.26 17.93
C LEU A 279 5.27 -0.37 17.72
N ASP A 280 5.96 -0.79 18.79
CA ASP A 280 7.22 -1.54 18.67
C ASP A 280 7.01 -2.90 18.00
N THR A 281 5.88 -3.56 18.24
CA THR A 281 5.58 -4.85 17.59
C THR A 281 5.23 -4.70 16.11
N THR A 282 4.73 -3.54 15.69
CA THR A 282 4.26 -3.28 14.31
C THR A 282 5.24 -2.49 13.44
N LYS A 283 6.36 -2.02 13.99
CA LYS A 283 7.32 -1.12 13.32
C LYS A 283 7.88 -1.63 11.99
N ASN A 284 7.93 -2.97 11.83
CA ASN A 284 8.45 -3.63 10.63
C ASN A 284 7.34 -4.16 9.71
N LEU A 285 6.09 -3.75 9.93
CA LEU A 285 4.99 -4.16 9.08
C LEU A 285 4.72 -3.10 8.01
N SER A 286 4.47 -3.56 6.79
CA SER A 286 4.01 -2.69 5.70
C SER A 286 2.50 -2.51 5.78
N CYS A 287 2.04 -1.76 6.80
CA CYS A 287 0.64 -1.40 7.03
C CYS A 287 0.56 -0.02 7.68
N PHE A 288 -0.61 0.61 7.69
CA PHE A 288 -0.85 1.72 8.58
C PHE A 288 -1.10 1.22 10.01
N ASN A 289 -0.56 1.93 10.98
CA ASN A 289 -0.90 1.76 12.38
C ASN A 289 -2.02 2.73 12.74
N ALA A 290 -3.21 2.22 12.99
CA ALA A 290 -4.37 3.01 13.37
C ALA A 290 -4.67 2.87 14.86
N MET A 291 -5.39 3.84 15.41
CA MET A 291 -5.90 3.82 16.78
C MET A 291 -7.42 3.82 16.76
N GLN A 292 -8.07 2.80 17.28
CA GLN A 292 -9.50 2.88 17.59
C GLN A 292 -9.71 3.40 19.01
N GLY A 293 -10.22 4.63 19.11
CA GLY A 293 -10.60 5.22 20.39
C GLY A 293 -11.89 4.61 20.91
N GLU A 294 -11.82 4.05 22.11
CA GLU A 294 -12.94 3.33 22.77
C GLU A 294 -13.36 4.00 24.07
N GLY A 295 -14.67 4.00 24.34
CA GLY A 295 -15.23 4.80 25.42
C GLY A 295 -15.29 6.28 25.03
N ARG A 296 -15.76 7.15 25.94
CA ARG A 296 -15.78 8.62 25.65
C ARG A 296 -14.65 9.35 26.36
N GLU A 297 -13.95 8.66 27.24
CA GLU A 297 -12.78 9.15 28.01
C GLU A 297 -11.43 8.95 27.28
N TRP A 298 -11.37 8.18 26.19
CA TRP A 298 -10.13 7.88 25.48
C TRP A 298 -9.31 9.11 25.08
N PRO A 299 -9.89 10.28 24.71
CA PRO A 299 -9.11 11.46 24.35
C PRO A 299 -8.28 12.03 25.52
N THR A 300 -8.70 11.76 26.77
CA THR A 300 -8.00 12.18 27.98
C THR A 300 -7.22 11.07 28.68
N THR A 301 -7.47 9.81 28.30
CA THR A 301 -6.74 8.63 28.80
C THR A 301 -5.31 8.60 28.28
N PHE A 302 -5.10 9.03 27.03
CA PHE A 302 -3.81 9.04 26.37
C PHE A 302 -3.31 10.46 26.14
N SER A 303 -2.00 10.65 26.28
CA SER A 303 -1.37 11.94 25.91
C SER A 303 -1.50 12.18 24.40
N GLU A 304 -1.55 13.45 24.01
CA GLU A 304 -1.54 13.85 22.60
C GLU A 304 -0.32 13.26 21.88
N LYS A 305 0.85 13.35 22.52
CA LYS A 305 2.11 12.80 21.99
C LYS A 305 2.02 11.32 21.66
N ALA A 306 1.41 10.50 22.53
CA ALA A 306 1.28 9.07 22.32
C ALA A 306 0.27 8.75 21.20
N ARG A 307 -0.86 9.47 21.19
CA ARG A 307 -1.87 9.34 20.11
C ARG A 307 -1.31 9.67 18.73
N GLU A 308 -0.49 10.72 18.65
CA GLU A 308 0.14 11.13 17.40
C GLU A 308 1.19 10.15 16.85
N GLU A 309 1.61 9.15 17.60
CA GLU A 309 2.49 8.10 17.08
C GLU A 309 1.77 7.11 16.15
N PHE A 310 0.44 7.06 16.18
CA PHE A 310 -0.35 6.37 15.17
C PHE A 310 -0.41 7.16 13.86
N ASP A 311 -0.62 6.47 12.74
CA ASP A 311 -0.78 7.11 11.43
C ASP A 311 -2.11 7.86 11.34
N TYR A 312 -3.15 7.35 12.01
CA TYR A 312 -4.45 7.99 12.17
C TYR A 312 -5.22 7.38 13.34
N ALA A 313 -6.21 8.14 13.82
CA ALA A 313 -7.15 7.69 14.84
C ALA A 313 -8.58 7.72 14.31
N PHE A 314 -9.41 6.81 14.79
CA PHE A 314 -10.83 6.76 14.51
C PHE A 314 -11.64 6.32 15.72
N THR A 315 -12.91 6.66 15.72
CA THR A 315 -13.89 6.19 16.71
C THR A 315 -15.29 6.18 16.07
N ASP A 316 -16.20 5.54 16.74
CA ASP A 316 -17.63 5.59 16.44
C ASP A 316 -18.42 6.37 17.50
N ALA A 317 -19.71 6.50 17.30
CA ALA A 317 -20.64 7.08 18.28
C ALA A 317 -21.65 6.05 18.79
N MET A 318 -21.33 4.75 18.72
CA MET A 318 -22.22 3.67 19.08
C MET A 318 -22.32 3.46 20.59
N THR A 319 -21.39 4.03 21.38
CA THR A 319 -21.41 4.03 22.84
C THR A 319 -21.69 5.44 23.36
N PHE A 320 -22.77 5.61 24.12
CA PHE A 320 -23.11 6.90 24.73
C PHE A 320 -23.99 6.71 25.99
N THR A 321 -24.30 7.81 26.65
CA THR A 321 -25.27 7.85 27.74
C THR A 321 -26.60 8.35 27.16
N ASP A 322 -27.66 7.58 27.32
CA ASP A 322 -29.01 7.92 26.84
C ASP A 322 -29.66 9.07 27.64
N HIS A 323 -30.92 9.40 27.33
CA HIS A 323 -31.66 10.47 27.96
C HIS A 323 -32.03 10.22 29.45
N LYS A 324 -31.89 8.99 29.93
CA LYS A 324 -32.10 8.59 31.34
C LYS A 324 -30.77 8.39 32.09
N GLY A 325 -29.63 8.69 31.48
CA GLY A 325 -28.34 8.52 32.11
C GLY A 325 -27.81 7.08 32.07
N ARG A 326 -28.41 6.18 31.29
CA ARG A 326 -27.97 4.80 31.13
C ARG A 326 -26.89 4.71 30.06
N ARG A 327 -25.83 3.93 30.33
CA ARG A 327 -24.85 3.60 29.29
C ARG A 327 -25.53 2.72 28.24
N THR A 328 -25.39 3.10 26.99
CA THR A 328 -25.97 2.39 25.83
C THR A 328 -24.88 2.05 24.86
N ARG A 329 -24.85 0.79 24.40
CA ARG A 329 -24.04 0.32 23.25
C ARG A 329 -25.00 -0.16 22.18
N LEU A 330 -25.09 0.57 21.06
CA LEU A 330 -26.12 0.35 20.04
C LEU A 330 -26.10 -1.06 19.43
N TRP A 331 -24.92 -1.74 19.43
CA TRP A 331 -24.78 -3.11 18.94
C TRP A 331 -25.09 -4.21 19.97
N MET A 332 -25.48 -3.82 21.19
CA MET A 332 -25.83 -4.72 22.26
C MET A 332 -27.34 -4.58 22.57
N PRO A 333 -28.21 -5.44 22.00
CA PRO A 333 -29.66 -5.28 22.14
C PRO A 333 -30.14 -5.14 23.59
N ASP A 334 -29.51 -5.86 24.52
CA ASP A 334 -29.84 -5.82 25.93
C ASP A 334 -29.47 -4.51 26.65
N GLU A 335 -28.68 -3.66 26.00
CA GLU A 335 -28.25 -2.35 26.50
C GLU A 335 -28.93 -1.18 25.78
N VAL A 336 -29.90 -1.46 24.92
CA VAL A 336 -30.67 -0.45 24.19
C VAL A 336 -32.09 -0.39 24.70
N TRP A 337 -32.46 0.72 25.31
CA TRP A 337 -33.78 0.95 25.86
C TRP A 337 -34.45 2.10 25.10
N ILE A 338 -35.31 1.77 24.15
CA ILE A 338 -36.08 2.75 23.38
C ILE A 338 -37.47 2.85 24.03
N ASP A 339 -37.60 3.77 24.98
CA ASP A 339 -38.83 4.03 25.74
C ASP A 339 -39.45 5.38 25.36
N ILE A 340 -39.03 5.94 24.24
CA ILE A 340 -39.57 7.14 23.61
C ILE A 340 -39.75 6.85 22.10
N ASP A 341 -40.43 7.75 21.43
CA ASP A 341 -40.62 7.71 19.98
C ASP A 341 -39.29 7.58 19.25
N HIS A 342 -39.25 6.78 18.15
CA HIS A 342 -38.03 6.51 17.38
C HIS A 342 -37.41 7.79 16.77
N GLU A 343 -38.25 8.75 16.34
CA GLU A 343 -37.80 10.05 15.85
C GLU A 343 -37.02 10.83 16.91
N LYS A 344 -37.53 10.87 18.15
CA LYS A 344 -36.84 11.50 19.28
C LYS A 344 -35.57 10.77 19.71
N TYR A 345 -35.57 9.43 19.66
CA TYR A 345 -34.40 8.66 19.96
C TYR A 345 -33.32 8.85 18.90
N MET A 346 -33.74 8.96 17.63
CA MET A 346 -32.84 9.26 16.51
C MET A 346 -32.18 10.64 16.65
N ASP A 347 -32.92 11.65 17.14
CA ASP A 347 -32.33 12.97 17.41
C ASP A 347 -31.23 12.89 18.49
N ILE A 348 -31.41 12.06 19.51
CA ILE A 348 -30.38 11.79 20.52
C ILE A 348 -29.14 11.15 19.88
N ILE A 349 -29.33 10.16 19.02
CA ILE A 349 -28.22 9.50 18.29
C ILE A 349 -27.45 10.55 17.49
N VAL A 350 -28.14 11.36 16.68
CA VAL A 350 -27.52 12.40 15.85
C VAL A 350 -26.77 13.43 16.67
N ASP A 351 -27.36 13.88 17.81
CA ASP A 351 -26.68 14.81 18.71
C ASP A 351 -25.42 14.22 19.32
N ARG A 352 -25.40 12.91 19.63
CA ARG A 352 -24.21 12.23 20.13
C ARG A 352 -23.15 12.09 19.05
N ILE A 353 -23.53 11.74 17.83
CA ILE A 353 -22.62 11.72 16.68
C ILE A 353 -21.95 13.10 16.52
N VAL A 354 -22.75 14.16 16.43
CA VAL A 354 -22.23 15.53 16.25
C VAL A 354 -21.32 15.95 17.40
N LYS A 355 -21.63 15.56 18.63
CA LYS A 355 -20.78 15.82 19.80
C LYS A 355 -19.43 15.13 19.68
N VAL A 356 -19.41 13.81 19.36
CA VAL A 356 -18.18 13.04 19.12
C VAL A 356 -17.33 13.69 18.05
N LEU A 357 -17.95 14.02 16.90
CA LEU A 357 -17.25 14.66 15.77
C LEU A 357 -16.64 16.04 16.11
N LYS A 358 -17.26 16.79 17.00
CA LYS A 358 -16.77 18.12 17.44
C LYS A 358 -15.68 18.05 18.49
N GLU A 359 -15.72 17.09 19.39
CA GLU A 359 -14.91 17.05 20.61
C GLU A 359 -13.73 16.09 20.53
N GLU A 360 -13.83 14.98 19.77
CA GLU A 360 -12.83 13.93 19.77
C GLU A 360 -11.82 14.11 18.61
N PRO A 361 -10.51 13.89 18.86
CA PRO A 361 -9.45 14.13 17.88
C PRO A 361 -9.28 12.94 16.94
N ILE A 362 -10.21 12.76 16.02
CA ILE A 362 -10.24 11.66 15.04
C ILE A 362 -10.01 12.13 13.62
N ASN A 363 -9.51 11.21 12.79
CA ASN A 363 -9.33 11.41 11.36
C ASN A 363 -10.44 10.76 10.54
N ILE A 364 -11.03 9.66 11.04
CA ILE A 364 -12.10 8.90 10.37
C ILE A 364 -13.23 8.66 11.38
N TYR A 365 -14.46 8.91 10.97
CA TYR A 365 -15.66 8.52 11.69
C TYR A 365 -16.09 7.15 11.15
N VAL A 366 -16.04 6.13 12.01
CA VAL A 366 -16.31 4.73 11.64
C VAL A 366 -17.70 4.27 12.12
N ASN A 367 -18.16 3.14 11.59
CA ASN A 367 -19.51 2.60 11.81
C ASN A 367 -20.61 3.67 11.64
N PRO A 368 -20.49 4.55 10.64
CA PRO A 368 -21.37 5.70 10.52
C PRO A 368 -22.80 5.25 10.28
N THR A 369 -23.73 6.01 10.80
CA THR A 369 -25.18 5.78 10.60
C THR A 369 -25.73 4.46 11.16
N PHE A 370 -24.96 3.75 11.99
CA PHE A 370 -25.45 2.54 12.64
C PHE A 370 -26.66 2.83 13.53
N LEU A 371 -27.71 2.01 13.39
CA LEU A 371 -28.89 2.04 14.23
C LEU A 371 -29.05 0.73 15.02
N PRO A 372 -29.63 0.76 16.20
CA PRO A 372 -29.97 -0.46 16.92
C PRO A 372 -31.01 -1.29 16.15
N GLU A 373 -31.03 -2.60 16.41
CA GLU A 373 -31.86 -3.56 15.69
C GLU A 373 -33.34 -3.14 15.63
N GLN A 374 -33.86 -2.56 16.71
CA GLN A 374 -35.25 -2.11 16.78
C GLN A 374 -35.59 -0.98 15.81
N MET A 375 -34.61 -0.17 15.40
CA MET A 375 -34.77 0.98 14.52
C MET A 375 -34.32 0.69 13.08
N MET A 376 -33.61 -0.42 12.83
CA MET A 376 -33.10 -0.77 11.50
C MET A 376 -34.17 -0.84 10.41
N PRO A 377 -35.40 -1.34 10.67
CA PRO A 377 -36.45 -1.33 9.63
C PRO A 377 -36.85 0.06 9.13
N GLU A 378 -36.62 1.10 9.93
CA GLU A 378 -36.95 2.51 9.63
C GLU A 378 -35.71 3.32 9.25
N TYR A 379 -34.61 2.65 8.85
CA TYR A 379 -33.31 3.31 8.61
C TYR A 379 -33.42 4.47 7.62
N ASP A 380 -34.07 4.28 6.48
CA ASP A 380 -34.16 5.28 5.42
C ASP A 380 -35.07 6.46 5.79
N GLU A 381 -36.13 6.20 6.57
CA GLU A 381 -37.06 7.21 7.08
C GLU A 381 -36.42 8.04 8.19
N LEU A 382 -35.70 7.39 9.10
CA LEU A 382 -35.05 8.04 10.24
C LEU A 382 -33.84 8.89 9.84
N TRP A 383 -33.10 8.49 8.79
CA TRP A 383 -32.03 9.29 8.23
C TRP A 383 -32.57 10.34 7.25
N THR A 384 -33.31 11.34 7.79
CA THR A 384 -33.81 12.50 7.03
C THR A 384 -32.67 13.37 6.53
N ASP A 385 -32.93 14.18 5.50
CA ASP A 385 -31.94 15.13 4.96
C ASP A 385 -31.43 16.12 6.01
N VAL A 386 -32.30 16.52 6.94
CA VAL A 386 -31.93 17.42 8.05
C VAL A 386 -30.87 16.76 8.94
N ARG A 387 -31.05 15.51 9.33
CA ARG A 387 -30.13 14.76 10.19
C ARG A 387 -28.82 14.46 9.46
N ILE A 388 -28.93 14.04 8.19
CA ILE A 388 -27.75 13.81 7.33
C ILE A 388 -26.92 15.08 7.23
N ASN A 389 -27.52 16.22 6.91
CA ASN A 389 -26.80 17.49 6.76
C ASN A 389 -26.13 17.94 8.06
N LYS A 390 -26.76 17.70 9.22
CA LYS A 390 -26.19 18.02 10.52
C LYS A 390 -24.91 17.24 10.83
N VAL A 391 -24.86 15.96 10.45
CA VAL A 391 -23.65 15.12 10.56
C VAL A 391 -22.60 15.55 9.54
N ILE A 392 -22.98 15.78 8.29
CA ILE A 392 -22.09 16.22 7.21
C ILE A 392 -21.42 17.56 7.57
N GLU A 393 -22.16 18.52 8.09
CA GLU A 393 -21.60 19.82 8.53
C GLU A 393 -20.51 19.64 9.58
N ALA A 394 -20.72 18.73 10.56
CA ALA A 394 -19.72 18.43 11.58
C ALA A 394 -18.47 17.78 11.00
N LEU A 395 -18.62 16.82 10.06
CA LEU A 395 -17.52 16.16 9.36
C LEU A 395 -16.69 17.16 8.55
N VAL A 396 -17.35 18.03 7.77
CA VAL A 396 -16.69 19.06 6.95
C VAL A 396 -15.93 20.06 7.84
N THR A 397 -16.58 20.56 8.92
CA THR A 397 -15.97 21.52 9.84
C THR A 397 -14.68 21.01 10.47
N LYS A 398 -14.64 19.72 10.79
CA LYS A 398 -13.49 19.07 11.43
C LYS A 398 -12.57 18.35 10.44
N ARG A 399 -12.91 18.33 9.15
CA ARG A 399 -12.17 17.62 8.10
C ARG A 399 -11.99 16.13 8.40
N ILE A 400 -13.02 15.50 8.96
CA ILE A 400 -13.05 14.08 9.30
C ILE A 400 -13.55 13.30 8.08
N ALA A 401 -12.87 12.21 7.75
CA ALA A 401 -13.30 11.29 6.69
C ALA A 401 -14.47 10.41 7.17
N LEU A 402 -15.30 9.98 6.23
CA LEU A 402 -16.42 9.09 6.47
C LEU A 402 -16.08 7.66 6.05
N GLU A 403 -16.24 6.69 6.94
CA GLU A 403 -16.11 5.28 6.59
C GLU A 403 -17.27 4.83 5.69
N ILE A 404 -16.95 4.01 4.68
CA ILE A 404 -17.89 3.10 4.04
C ILE A 404 -17.61 1.73 4.63
N ASN A 405 -18.54 1.23 5.44
CA ASN A 405 -18.35 0.05 6.27
C ASN A 405 -18.92 -1.19 5.59
N ALA A 406 -18.06 -2.15 5.29
CA ALA A 406 -18.45 -3.38 4.58
C ALA A 406 -19.22 -4.35 5.46
N ARG A 407 -18.94 -4.41 6.77
CA ARG A 407 -19.61 -5.32 7.69
C ARG A 407 -21.09 -5.04 7.84
N TYR A 408 -21.43 -3.77 8.05
CA TYR A 408 -22.80 -3.34 8.30
C TYR A 408 -23.51 -2.84 7.04
N CYS A 409 -22.82 -2.76 5.91
CA CYS A 409 -23.34 -2.19 4.67
C CYS A 409 -23.89 -0.76 4.86
N ILE A 410 -23.14 0.10 5.52
CA ILE A 410 -23.50 1.50 5.83
C ILE A 410 -22.33 2.45 5.51
N PRO A 411 -22.61 3.77 5.26
CA PRO A 411 -23.92 4.38 5.06
C PRO A 411 -24.54 3.96 3.72
N ASN A 412 -25.85 4.22 3.51
CA ASN A 412 -26.50 3.97 2.23
C ASN A 412 -26.03 4.95 1.13
N GLU A 413 -26.43 4.68 -0.12
CA GLU A 413 -26.04 5.48 -1.30
C GLU A 413 -26.42 6.95 -1.16
N LYS A 414 -27.61 7.27 -0.61
CA LYS A 414 -28.10 8.65 -0.41
C LYS A 414 -27.11 9.46 0.44
N ILE A 415 -26.67 8.90 1.56
CA ILE A 415 -25.76 9.56 2.50
C ILE A 415 -24.35 9.70 1.92
N ILE A 416 -23.86 8.67 1.21
CA ILE A 416 -22.56 8.71 0.55
C ILE A 416 -22.54 9.81 -0.53
N ARG A 417 -23.59 9.92 -1.33
CA ARG A 417 -23.70 11.00 -2.35
C ARG A 417 -23.69 12.38 -1.72
N ALA A 418 -24.50 12.60 -0.67
CA ALA A 418 -24.53 13.87 0.04
C ALA A 418 -23.15 14.22 0.68
N ALA A 419 -22.47 13.24 1.26
CA ALA A 419 -21.14 13.43 1.82
C ALA A 419 -20.10 13.78 0.73
N LYS A 420 -20.18 13.13 -0.42
CA LYS A 420 -19.30 13.42 -1.58
C LYS A 420 -19.52 14.82 -2.13
N GLU A 421 -20.75 15.24 -2.30
CA GLU A 421 -21.12 16.60 -2.75
C GLU A 421 -20.59 17.66 -1.80
N ALA A 422 -20.54 17.36 -0.49
CA ALA A 422 -19.95 18.23 0.53
C ALA A 422 -18.40 18.18 0.57
N GLY A 423 -17.75 17.39 -0.28
CA GLY A 423 -16.29 17.28 -0.35
C GLY A 423 -15.66 16.44 0.75
N ILE A 424 -16.42 15.59 1.43
CA ILE A 424 -15.91 14.65 2.44
C ILE A 424 -15.11 13.55 1.75
N ARG A 425 -13.97 13.19 2.34
CA ARG A 425 -13.18 12.03 1.92
C ARG A 425 -13.70 10.75 2.54
N PHE A 426 -13.47 9.62 1.87
CA PHE A 426 -13.94 8.31 2.28
C PHE A 426 -12.81 7.39 2.70
N ALA A 427 -13.08 6.53 3.67
CA ALA A 427 -12.24 5.41 4.07
C ALA A 427 -13.04 4.11 3.91
N PHE A 428 -12.46 3.09 3.27
CA PHE A 428 -13.08 1.77 3.22
C PHE A 428 -12.70 0.98 4.48
N GLY A 429 -13.65 0.30 5.09
CA GLY A 429 -13.39 -0.46 6.29
C GLY A 429 -14.19 -1.76 6.36
N THR A 430 -13.51 -2.88 6.67
CA THR A 430 -14.22 -4.14 6.95
C THR A 430 -14.77 -4.19 8.35
N ASN A 431 -14.15 -3.51 9.34
CA ASN A 431 -14.49 -3.72 10.76
C ASN A 431 -14.71 -5.21 11.07
N ASN A 432 -13.74 -6.02 10.63
CA ASN A 432 -13.88 -7.48 10.56
C ASN A 432 -14.25 -8.12 11.91
N ALA A 433 -15.14 -9.12 11.85
CA ALA A 433 -15.48 -9.93 13.02
C ALA A 433 -14.45 -11.03 13.27
N ASP A 434 -13.97 -11.67 12.21
CA ASP A 434 -12.96 -12.74 12.24
C ASP A 434 -12.15 -12.80 10.92
N SER A 435 -12.44 -13.72 10.02
CA SER A 435 -11.68 -14.00 8.79
C SER A 435 -12.09 -13.17 7.56
N ASP A 436 -12.92 -12.18 7.71
CA ASP A 436 -13.45 -11.32 6.65
C ASP A 436 -12.60 -10.06 6.39
N ILE A 437 -11.37 -10.05 6.86
CA ILE A 437 -10.37 -9.01 6.59
C ILE A 437 -10.22 -8.75 5.07
N GLY A 438 -10.32 -7.50 4.67
CA GLY A 438 -10.12 -7.06 3.28
C GLY A 438 -11.29 -7.40 2.34
N LYS A 439 -12.42 -7.89 2.83
CA LYS A 439 -13.64 -8.08 2.05
C LYS A 439 -14.37 -6.74 1.89
N LEU A 440 -14.08 -6.06 0.78
CA LEU A 440 -14.53 -4.69 0.52
C LEU A 440 -15.66 -4.60 -0.52
N GLU A 441 -16.42 -5.68 -0.74
CA GLU A 441 -17.43 -5.74 -1.80
C GLU A 441 -18.44 -4.61 -1.73
N TYR A 442 -18.97 -4.31 -0.53
CA TYR A 442 -19.90 -3.19 -0.34
C TYR A 442 -19.26 -1.84 -0.63
N CYS A 443 -18.01 -1.64 -0.18
CA CYS A 443 -17.27 -0.41 -0.41
C CYS A 443 -17.05 -0.18 -1.92
N ILE A 444 -16.70 -1.24 -2.65
CA ILE A 444 -16.48 -1.21 -4.10
C ILE A 444 -17.78 -0.94 -4.85
N ASP A 445 -18.89 -1.55 -4.43
CA ASP A 445 -20.21 -1.32 -5.01
C ASP A 445 -20.63 0.16 -4.82
N MET A 446 -20.51 0.69 -3.62
CA MET A 446 -20.81 2.09 -3.32
C MET A 446 -19.86 3.06 -4.01
N MET A 447 -18.58 2.73 -4.14
CA MET A 447 -17.62 3.51 -4.93
C MET A 447 -18.11 3.68 -6.38
N LYS A 448 -18.50 2.58 -7.02
CA LYS A 448 -18.99 2.58 -8.40
C LYS A 448 -20.32 3.36 -8.52
N LYS A 449 -21.29 3.09 -7.66
CA LYS A 449 -22.61 3.74 -7.66
C LYS A 449 -22.52 5.24 -7.42
N CYS A 450 -21.69 5.66 -6.47
CA CYS A 450 -21.55 7.08 -6.12
C CYS A 450 -20.48 7.81 -6.92
N GLY A 451 -19.75 7.13 -7.82
CA GLY A 451 -18.69 7.71 -8.63
C GLY A 451 -17.52 8.24 -7.81
N ILE A 452 -17.16 7.55 -6.71
CA ILE A 452 -16.01 7.90 -5.87
C ILE A 452 -14.73 7.66 -6.68
N THR A 453 -13.83 8.63 -6.69
CA THR A 453 -12.54 8.60 -7.38
C THR A 453 -11.38 8.46 -6.39
N GLU A 454 -10.18 8.26 -6.88
CA GLU A 454 -8.96 8.20 -6.09
C GLU A 454 -8.71 9.47 -5.25
N ARG A 455 -9.25 10.62 -5.69
CA ARG A 455 -9.13 11.91 -5.00
C ARG A 455 -10.03 12.01 -3.79
N ASP A 456 -11.11 11.25 -3.79
CA ASP A 456 -12.10 11.23 -2.70
C ASP A 456 -11.67 10.31 -1.55
N ILE A 457 -10.57 9.53 -1.72
CA ILE A 457 -10.08 8.62 -0.68
C ILE A 457 -9.23 9.36 0.35
N PHE A 458 -9.47 9.05 1.62
CA PHE A 458 -8.66 9.52 2.74
C PHE A 458 -7.22 8.97 2.66
N PHE A 459 -6.27 9.81 3.01
CA PHE A 459 -4.88 9.40 3.24
C PHE A 459 -4.35 10.03 4.52
N PRO A 460 -3.78 9.24 5.42
CA PRO A 460 -3.15 9.78 6.62
C PRO A 460 -1.86 10.53 6.27
N VAL A 461 -1.53 11.52 7.09
CA VAL A 461 -0.21 12.16 7.06
C VAL A 461 0.73 11.32 7.90
N VAL A 462 1.40 10.38 7.26
CA VAL A 462 2.30 9.43 7.92
C VAL A 462 3.60 10.13 8.34
N LYS A 463 4.07 9.87 9.56
CA LYS A 463 5.40 10.31 10.00
C LYS A 463 6.49 9.49 9.31
N PRO A 464 7.66 10.09 8.98
CA PRO A 464 8.80 9.33 8.47
C PRO A 464 9.21 8.22 9.45
N VAL A 465 9.47 7.03 8.94
CA VAL A 465 9.94 5.90 9.75
C VAL A 465 11.37 6.20 10.18
N LYS A 466 11.67 6.12 11.48
CA LYS A 466 13.06 6.14 11.95
C LYS A 466 13.66 4.78 11.64
N SER A 467 14.48 4.67 10.60
CA SER A 467 15.07 3.40 10.23
C SER A 467 16.13 3.00 11.26
N GLN A 468 16.02 1.76 11.72
CA GLN A 468 17.14 1.09 12.38
C GLN A 468 17.94 0.39 11.28
N TYR A 469 18.91 1.09 10.71
CA TYR A 469 19.86 0.49 9.78
C TYR A 469 20.70 -0.54 10.55
N VAL A 470 20.36 -1.82 10.41
CA VAL A 470 21.25 -2.89 10.84
C VAL A 470 22.29 -3.04 9.74
N THR A 471 23.46 -2.40 9.94
CA THR A 471 24.64 -2.72 9.14
C THR A 471 24.99 -4.18 9.41
N GLY A 472 24.51 -5.08 8.57
CA GLY A 472 25.04 -6.43 8.48
C GLY A 472 26.49 -6.33 7.98
N LYS A 473 27.44 -6.56 8.89
CA LYS A 473 28.82 -6.88 8.55
C LYS A 473 28.90 -8.30 8.03
#